data_a9410d1823cf8fca982d0058e2ffa38e
#
_entry.id   a9410d1823cf8fca982d0058e2ffa38e
#
_cell.length_a   1.000
_cell.length_b   1.000
_cell.length_c   1.000
_cell.angle_alpha   90.00
_cell.angle_beta   90.00
_cell.angle_gamma   90.00
#
_symmetry.space_group_name_H-M   'P 1'
#
loop_
_entity.id
_entity.type
_entity.pdbx_description
1 polymer ?
#
loop_
_entity_poly.entity_id
_entity_poly.type
_entity_poly.pdbx_seq_one_letter_code
_entity_poly.pdbx_strand_id
1 'polypeptide(L)' 'MNKIGFVYNALVPEAPPFIDSLIESLKLRENSWICSAADLNTAPDLLEQTTLIVVAGGDGTILRTIHAIAPHSIPI' A
#
# COMPACT_ATOMS: atom_id res chain seq x y z
N MET A 1 7.47 13.57 6.60
CA MET A 1 6.40 13.79 5.63
C MET A 1 5.39 12.66 5.66
N ASN A 2 4.12 12.99 5.58
CA ASN A 2 3.07 11.99 5.66
C ASN A 2 2.79 11.41 4.28
N LYS A 3 2.85 10.09 4.19
CA LYS A 3 2.58 9.39 2.93
C LYS A 3 1.47 8.37 3.08
N ILE A 4 0.75 8.14 1.99
CA ILE A 4 -0.28 7.12 1.92
C ILE A 4 0.26 5.97 1.09
N GLY A 5 0.24 4.78 1.64
CA GLY A 5 0.70 3.59 0.94
C GLY A 5 -0.45 2.83 0.31
N PHE A 6 -0.27 2.39 -0.93
CA PHE A 6 -1.25 1.58 -1.64
C PHE A 6 -0.68 0.19 -1.85
N VAL A 7 -1.31 -0.80 -1.25
CA VAL A 7 -0.87 -2.20 -1.31
C VAL A 7 -1.85 -3.02 -2.13
N TYR A 8 -1.35 -3.86 -3.01
CA TYR A 8 -2.20 -4.65 -3.89
C TYR A 8 -1.74 -6.10 -3.95
N ASN A 9 -2.60 -6.95 -4.51
CA ASN A 9 -2.29 -8.36 -4.76
C ASN A 9 -1.65 -8.48 -6.13
N ALA A 10 -0.39 -8.94 -6.19
CA ALA A 10 0.37 -9.08 -7.44
C ALA A 10 -0.28 -10.04 -8.43
N LEU A 11 -1.19 -10.91 -7.96
CA LEU A 11 -1.90 -11.84 -8.84
C LEU A 11 -3.09 -11.20 -9.57
N VAL A 12 -3.40 -9.94 -9.27
CA VAL A 12 -4.50 -9.22 -9.90
C VAL A 12 -3.89 -8.16 -10.83
N PRO A 13 -3.80 -8.42 -12.14
CA PRO A 13 -3.11 -7.50 -13.06
C PRO A 13 -3.81 -6.15 -13.22
N GLU A 14 -5.09 -6.06 -12.91
CA GLU A 14 -5.83 -4.81 -13.00
C GLU A 14 -5.60 -3.88 -11.82
N ALA A 15 -5.05 -4.38 -10.73
CA ALA A 15 -4.90 -3.59 -9.50
C ALA A 15 -3.92 -2.40 -9.66
N PRO A 16 -2.71 -2.58 -10.20
CA PRO A 16 -1.80 -1.44 -10.33
C PRO A 16 -2.35 -0.29 -11.17
N PRO A 17 -2.91 -0.53 -12.38
CA PRO A 17 -3.49 0.57 -13.14
C PRO A 17 -4.69 1.22 -12.46
N PHE A 18 -5.49 0.45 -11.74
CA PHE A 18 -6.60 1.02 -10.98
C PHE A 18 -6.10 1.95 -9.88
N ILE A 19 -5.10 1.51 -9.13
CA ILE A 19 -4.49 2.31 -8.07
C ILE A 19 -3.84 3.56 -8.65
N ASP A 20 -3.16 3.43 -9.77
CA ASP A 20 -2.51 4.57 -10.42
C ASP A 20 -3.54 5.63 -10.81
N SER A 21 -4.69 5.21 -11.36
CA SER A 21 -5.77 6.11 -11.69
C SER A 21 -6.33 6.80 -10.45
N LEU A 22 -6.43 6.07 -9.35
CA LEU A 22 -6.94 6.62 -8.10
C LEU A 22 -5.98 7.68 -7.54
N ILE A 23 -4.68 7.41 -7.58
CA ILE A 23 -3.65 8.34 -7.12
C ILE A 23 -3.72 9.63 -7.95
N GLU A 24 -3.88 9.50 -9.27
CA GLU A 24 -4.03 10.65 -10.15
C GLU A 24 -5.27 11.46 -9.81
N SER A 25 -6.40 10.79 -9.64
CA SER A 25 -7.68 11.45 -9.35
C SER A 25 -7.65 12.21 -8.04
N LEU A 26 -6.95 11.66 -7.04
CA LEU A 26 -6.87 12.28 -5.73
C LEU A 26 -5.67 13.21 -5.57
N LYS A 27 -4.86 13.34 -6.63
CA LYS A 27 -3.67 14.20 -6.64
C LYS A 27 -2.68 13.85 -5.53
N LEU A 28 -2.46 12.55 -5.34
CA LEU A 28 -1.60 12.04 -4.28
C LEU A 28 -0.22 11.59 -4.76
N ARG A 29 0.12 11.87 -6.02
CA ARG A 29 1.32 11.30 -6.62
C ARG A 29 2.60 11.60 -5.83
N GLU A 30 2.72 12.78 -5.30
CA GLU A 30 3.92 13.17 -4.56
C GLU A 30 3.93 12.65 -3.12
N ASN A 31 2.78 12.22 -2.60
CA ASN A 31 2.61 11.82 -1.22
C ASN A 31 2.12 10.38 -1.08
N SER A 32 2.44 9.53 -2.04
CA SER A 32 1.99 8.14 -2.01
C SER A 32 3.03 7.21 -2.62
N TRP A 33 2.86 5.92 -2.35
CA TRP A 33 3.66 4.86 -2.96
C TRP A 33 2.77 3.65 -3.22
N ILE A 34 3.20 2.79 -4.14
CA ILE A 34 2.49 1.56 -4.50
C ILE A 34 3.44 0.39 -4.31
N CYS A 35 2.95 -0.66 -3.69
CA CYS A 35 3.76 -1.86 -3.47
C CYS A 35 2.85 -3.08 -3.42
N SER A 36 3.31 -4.21 -3.96
CA SER A 36 2.57 -5.45 -3.81
C SER A 36 2.68 -5.94 -2.36
N ALA A 37 1.66 -6.67 -1.91
CA ALA A 37 1.69 -7.24 -0.55
C ALA A 37 2.86 -8.19 -0.38
N ALA A 38 3.25 -8.90 -1.45
CA ALA A 38 4.36 -9.83 -1.39
C ALA A 38 5.70 -9.14 -1.15
N ASP A 39 5.86 -7.92 -1.66
CA ASP A 39 7.12 -7.17 -1.55
C ASP A 39 7.17 -6.25 -0.34
N LEU A 40 6.08 -6.09 0.36
CA LEU A 40 6.00 -5.11 1.45
C LEU A 40 6.99 -5.39 2.57
N ASN A 41 7.21 -6.66 2.89
CA ASN A 41 8.16 -7.05 3.94
C ASN A 41 9.61 -6.72 3.60
N THR A 42 9.92 -6.53 2.32
CA THR A 42 11.27 -6.23 1.89
C THR A 42 11.53 -4.75 1.68
N ALA A 43 10.54 -3.92 2.01
CA ALA A 43 10.62 -2.49 1.80
C ALA A 43 10.27 -1.72 3.08
N PRO A 44 11.00 -1.94 4.17
CA PRO A 44 10.67 -1.29 5.46
C PRO A 44 10.76 0.23 5.42
N ASP A 45 11.59 0.78 4.53
CA ASP A 45 11.74 2.22 4.42
C ASP A 45 10.46 2.91 3.98
N LEU A 46 9.62 2.21 3.20
CA LEU A 46 8.34 2.77 2.77
C LEU A 46 7.40 3.03 3.94
N LEU A 47 7.52 2.23 4.99
CA LEU A 47 6.60 2.31 6.13
C LEU A 47 6.95 3.42 7.10
N GLU A 48 8.17 3.89 7.10
CA GLU A 48 8.64 4.86 8.10
C GLU A 48 7.90 6.20 8.04
N GLN A 49 7.50 6.62 6.84
CA GLN A 49 6.81 7.90 6.66
C GLN A 49 5.35 7.73 6.28
N THR A 50 4.83 6.53 6.44
CA THR A 50 3.47 6.21 6.02
C THR A 50 2.49 6.44 7.17
N THR A 51 1.41 7.17 6.91
CA THR A 51 0.39 7.46 7.90
C THR A 51 -0.91 6.70 7.67
N LEU A 52 -1.08 6.13 6.48
CA LEU A 52 -2.29 5.38 6.14
C LEU A 52 -1.95 4.36 5.05
N ILE A 53 -2.53 3.19 5.15
CA ILE A 53 -2.40 2.15 4.12
C ILE A 53 -3.77 1.88 3.51
N VAL A 54 -3.82 1.88 2.18
CA VAL A 54 -5.01 1.49 1.43
C VAL A 54 -4.72 0.15 0.76
N VAL A 55 -5.55 -0.84 1.01
CA VAL A 55 -5.34 -2.19 0.48
C VAL A 55 -6.35 -2.48 -0.62
N ALA A 56 -5.85 -2.89 -1.79
CA ALA A 56 -6.68 -3.32 -2.91
C ALA A 56 -6.48 -4.82 -3.11
N GLY A 57 -7.41 -5.62 -2.62
CA GLY A 57 -7.34 -7.07 -2.73
C GLY A 57 -8.30 -7.75 -1.78
N GLY A 58 -8.20 -9.07 -1.70
CA GLY A 58 -9.03 -9.86 -0.82
C GLY A 58 -8.46 -10.03 0.58
N ASP A 59 -9.07 -10.94 1.35
CA ASP A 59 -8.70 -11.16 2.75
C ASP A 59 -7.23 -11.52 2.93
N GLY A 60 -6.68 -12.33 2.02
CA GLY A 60 -5.27 -12.71 2.11
C GLY A 60 -4.33 -11.54 1.96
N THR A 61 -4.66 -10.60 1.08
CA THR A 61 -3.87 -9.40 0.89
C THR A 61 -3.92 -8.51 2.12
N ILE A 62 -5.11 -8.38 2.72
CA ILE A 62 -5.29 -7.59 3.94
C ILE A 62 -4.48 -8.18 5.08
N LEU A 63 -4.56 -9.50 5.30
CA LEU A 63 -3.83 -10.16 6.38
C LEU A 63 -2.32 -10.02 6.22
N ARG A 64 -1.83 -10.19 5.00
CA ARG A 64 -0.41 -10.06 4.72
C ARG A 64 0.08 -8.63 4.99
N THR A 65 -0.75 -7.65 4.62
CA THR A 65 -0.45 -6.25 4.88
C THR A 65 -0.41 -5.97 6.37
N ILE A 66 -1.39 -6.46 7.10
CA ILE A 66 -1.46 -6.26 8.56
C ILE A 66 -0.21 -6.82 9.24
N HIS A 67 0.23 -8.01 8.84
CA HIS A 67 1.44 -8.60 9.42
C HIS A 67 2.69 -7.75 9.15
N ALA A 68 2.77 -7.14 7.96
CA ALA A 68 3.92 -6.33 7.59
C ALA A 68 3.96 -5.00 8.35
N ILE A 69 2.79 -4.40 8.60
CA ILE A 69 2.74 -3.07 9.20
C ILE A 69 2.52 -3.08 10.71
N ALA A 70 2.21 -4.23 11.30
CA ALA A 70 1.92 -4.30 12.73
C ALA A 70 2.99 -3.65 13.60
N PRO A 71 4.29 -3.87 13.37
CA PRO A 71 5.33 -3.24 14.19
C PRO A 71 5.37 -1.72 14.08
N HIS A 72 4.77 -1.16 13.02
CA HIS A 72 4.82 0.27 12.74
C HIS A 72 3.58 1.03 13.20
N SER A 73 2.54 0.32 13.66
CA SER A 73 1.29 0.92 14.16
C SER A 73 0.63 1.86 13.16
N ILE A 74 0.62 1.48 11.89
CA ILE A 74 0.02 2.30 10.83
C ILE A 74 -1.45 1.87 10.61
N PRO A 75 -2.40 2.81 10.56
CA PRO A 75 -3.79 2.46 10.28
C PRO A 75 -4.02 2.07 8.82
N ILE A 76 -4.99 1.23 8.62
CA ILE A 76 -5.42 0.81 7.29
C ILE A 76 -6.72 1.50 6.92
#